data_c54abf60d59f23aa22877693ebd651ca
#
_entry.id   c54abf60d59f23aa22877693ebd651ca
#
_cell.length_a   1.000
_cell.length_b   1.000
_cell.length_c   1.000
_cell.angle_alpha   90.00
_cell.angle_beta   90.00
_cell.angle_gamma   90.00
#
_symmetry.space_group_name_H-M   'P 1'
#
loop_
_entity.id
_entity.type
_entity.pdbx_description
1 polymer ?
#
loop_
_entity_poly.entity_id
_entity_poly.type
_entity_poly.pdbx_seq_one_letter_code
_entity_poly.pdbx_strand_id
1 'polypeptide(L)'
;MKRKNNKTLVHTPYGTIRLARKDEQRFKKTVMQLQRITDSLTRKDIGDWRNAWQLAINIDNPNRQRLYDIYRDVEIDLHLSGCIQQREGFVMARSFKLVNEHGDEDIEAAKYFDNVWFKQLLKLALDANYWGHSLIELGNVIGQEGAIAYDGVRLIPRKHVIPEYHRVITDLSQDWHTGIDYHETPFNDWLIEVGQPDSLGLYLKAATQTIPKKNALAFWDTFAEIFGMPMRIARTTTRDEKERRILEEMLEKSGTAGYMLADQGTDLEFVESSKGDAFNVYDRRIDRANSELSKLIIGQTMTIEDGSSLSQSETHLEVFQNLVEADCDNLRDIVNNQLLPRMIRHGFPLKGIRFEWDYSVDYTPEQQAAYEQLVLDNYEVDPAYFQEKYNMPVGERRQQGLLGNPDSPTNHQQNSLPMGEGRGGASPFFD
;
A
#
# COMPACT_ATOMS: atom_id res chain seq x y z
N MET A 1 29.15 11.95 50.46
CA MET A 1 29.29 11.50 49.04
C MET A 1 28.26 12.19 48.19
N LYS A 2 28.68 13.18 47.37
CA LYS A 2 27.81 13.92 46.45
C LYS A 2 27.52 13.01 45.23
N ARG A 3 26.26 12.60 45.06
CA ARG A 3 25.81 11.91 43.84
C ARG A 3 26.00 12.83 42.62
N LYS A 4 26.94 12.47 41.73
CA LYS A 4 27.07 13.10 40.43
C LYS A 4 25.77 12.90 39.66
N ASN A 5 25.02 13.95 39.44
CA ASN A 5 23.94 14.00 38.49
C ASN A 5 24.50 13.82 37.06
N ASN A 6 24.57 12.60 36.59
CA ASN A 6 24.80 12.36 35.15
C ASN A 6 23.53 12.78 34.42
N LYS A 7 23.54 13.97 33.90
CA LYS A 7 22.52 14.47 32.96
C LYS A 7 22.96 14.01 31.60
N THR A 8 22.13 13.23 30.91
CA THR A 8 22.37 12.86 29.50
C THR A 8 22.26 14.13 28.69
N LEU A 9 23.34 14.48 28.00
CA LEU A 9 23.45 15.65 27.13
C LEU A 9 23.28 15.14 25.70
N VAL A 10 22.26 15.62 25.02
CA VAL A 10 22.11 15.41 23.58
C VAL A 10 22.74 16.65 22.91
N HIS A 11 23.82 16.43 22.18
CA HIS A 11 24.50 17.50 21.44
C HIS A 11 23.82 17.62 20.08
N THR A 12 23.22 18.78 19.83
CA THR A 12 22.73 19.14 18.49
C THR A 12 23.59 20.26 17.93
N PRO A 13 23.64 20.48 16.63
CA PRO A 13 24.39 21.59 16.03
C PRO A 13 23.95 22.96 16.53
N TYR A 14 22.77 23.08 17.13
CA TYR A 14 22.20 24.33 17.67
C TYR A 14 22.30 24.46 19.19
N GLY A 15 22.92 23.51 19.87
CA GLY A 15 23.10 23.55 21.32
C GLY A 15 22.93 22.18 21.98
N THR A 16 23.28 22.14 23.24
CA THR A 16 23.20 20.94 24.06
C THR A 16 21.89 20.91 24.81
N ILE A 17 21.02 19.97 24.48
CA ILE A 17 19.77 19.74 25.20
C ILE A 17 20.03 18.83 26.39
N ARG A 18 19.62 19.26 27.58
CA ARG A 18 19.75 18.50 28.82
C ARG A 18 18.44 17.78 29.09
N LEU A 19 18.42 16.47 28.81
CA LEU A 19 17.28 15.63 29.21
C LEU A 19 17.36 15.30 30.69
N ALA A 20 16.26 15.50 31.41
CA ALA A 20 16.17 15.02 32.78
C ALA A 20 16.18 13.47 32.74
N ARG A 21 16.95 12.84 33.63
CA ARG A 21 17.10 11.37 33.70
C ARG A 21 15.74 10.62 33.83
N LYS A 22 14.73 11.29 34.35
CA LYS A 22 13.35 10.78 34.42
C LYS A 22 12.70 10.70 33.05
N ASP A 23 12.96 11.63 32.16
CA ASP A 23 12.33 11.71 30.84
C ASP A 23 13.00 10.73 29.86
N GLU A 24 14.32 10.57 29.96
CA GLU A 24 15.07 9.56 29.20
C GLU A 24 14.65 8.12 29.60
N GLN A 25 14.47 7.87 30.91
CA GLN A 25 14.00 6.57 31.37
C GLN A 25 12.54 6.32 31.00
N ARG A 26 11.68 7.34 31.01
CA ARG A 26 10.29 7.25 30.53
C ARG A 26 10.27 6.95 29.04
N PHE A 27 11.03 7.69 28.24
CA PHE A 27 11.08 7.50 26.80
C PHE A 27 11.60 6.09 26.43
N LYS A 28 12.75 5.67 26.98
CA LYS A 28 13.27 4.31 26.77
C LYS A 28 12.33 3.22 27.26
N LYS A 29 11.63 3.44 28.36
CA LYS A 29 10.65 2.47 28.89
C LYS A 29 9.41 2.41 28.04
N THR A 30 8.96 3.53 27.47
CA THR A 30 7.85 3.62 26.53
C THR A 30 8.17 2.83 25.28
N VAL A 31 9.31 3.05 24.65
CA VAL A 31 9.73 2.33 23.42
C VAL A 31 9.88 0.82 23.68
N MET A 32 10.42 0.40 24.82
CA MET A 32 10.61 -1.04 25.13
C MET A 32 9.32 -1.77 25.50
N GLN A 33 8.36 -1.12 26.14
CA GLN A 33 7.08 -1.74 26.51
C GLN A 33 6.08 -1.83 25.33
N LEU A 34 6.21 -0.96 24.35
CA LEU A 34 5.37 -0.94 23.15
C LEU A 34 5.61 -2.12 22.20
N GLN A 35 6.66 -2.90 22.40
CA GLN A 35 7.11 -3.91 21.40
C GLN A 35 6.50 -5.31 21.54
N ARG A 36 5.67 -5.61 22.53
CA ARG A 36 5.25 -7.01 22.77
C ARG A 36 3.77 -7.14 23.15
N ILE A 37 2.90 -7.01 22.18
CA ILE A 37 1.58 -7.65 22.27
C ILE A 37 1.45 -8.56 21.05
N THR A 38 1.56 -9.86 21.29
CA THR A 38 1.21 -10.87 20.30
C THR A 38 -0.29 -10.84 20.16
N ASP A 39 -0.77 -10.23 19.10
CA ASP A 39 -2.20 -10.23 18.78
C ASP A 39 -2.60 -11.65 18.40
N SER A 40 -3.49 -12.24 19.17
CA SER A 40 -4.13 -13.47 18.77
C SER A 40 -5.10 -13.17 17.62
N LEU A 41 -4.87 -13.78 16.47
CA LEU A 41 -5.81 -13.79 15.34
C LEU A 41 -7.03 -14.63 15.75
N THR A 42 -7.93 -14.04 16.51
CA THR A 42 -9.18 -14.69 16.91
C THR A 42 -10.29 -14.36 15.91
N ARG A 43 -11.21 -15.30 15.69
CA ARG A 43 -12.39 -15.06 14.86
C ARG A 43 -13.18 -13.87 15.43
N LYS A 44 -13.37 -12.83 14.62
CA LYS A 44 -14.17 -11.65 14.95
C LYS A 44 -15.47 -11.70 14.15
N ASP A 45 -16.54 -11.17 14.72
CA ASP A 45 -17.82 -10.99 14.03
C ASP A 45 -18.23 -9.52 13.93
N ILE A 46 -19.36 -9.25 13.29
CA ILE A 46 -19.91 -7.89 13.14
C ILE A 46 -20.33 -7.29 14.50
N GLY A 47 -20.69 -8.12 15.45
CA GLY A 47 -20.98 -7.68 16.82
C GLY A 47 -19.74 -7.15 17.52
N ASP A 48 -18.62 -7.85 17.40
CA ASP A 48 -17.33 -7.42 17.93
C ASP A 48 -16.89 -6.08 17.30
N TRP A 49 -17.03 -5.95 15.97
CA TRP A 49 -16.74 -4.71 15.26
C TRP A 49 -17.59 -3.54 15.76
N ARG A 50 -18.91 -3.73 15.94
CA ARG A 50 -19.80 -2.68 16.44
C ARG A 50 -19.41 -2.25 17.85
N ASN A 51 -19.14 -3.20 18.73
CA ASN A 51 -18.72 -2.92 20.11
C ASN A 51 -17.38 -2.18 20.13
N ALA A 52 -16.41 -2.60 19.32
CA ALA A 52 -15.11 -1.95 19.22
C ALA A 52 -15.23 -0.51 18.68
N TRP A 53 -16.09 -0.30 17.69
CA TRP A 53 -16.36 1.03 17.15
C TRP A 53 -17.00 1.95 18.21
N GLN A 54 -17.99 1.47 18.96
CA GLN A 54 -18.63 2.25 20.05
C GLN A 54 -17.62 2.65 21.13
N LEU A 55 -16.68 1.76 21.48
CA LEU A 55 -15.61 2.08 22.43
C LEU A 55 -14.64 3.13 21.87
N ALA A 56 -14.34 3.05 20.57
CA ALA A 56 -13.41 3.99 19.93
C ALA A 56 -13.96 5.42 19.84
N ILE A 57 -15.28 5.60 19.67
CA ILE A 57 -15.92 6.92 19.55
C ILE A 57 -16.42 7.47 20.89
N ASN A 58 -16.12 6.82 22.00
CA ASN A 58 -16.51 7.32 23.31
C ASN A 58 -15.77 8.63 23.63
N ILE A 59 -16.51 9.71 23.87
CA ILE A 59 -15.93 11.04 24.09
C ILE A 59 -15.14 11.09 25.38
N ASP A 60 -15.64 10.52 26.48
CA ASP A 60 -15.01 10.62 27.78
C ASP A 60 -13.79 9.71 27.91
N ASN A 61 -13.83 8.54 27.26
CA ASN A 61 -12.78 7.54 27.32
C ASN A 61 -12.64 6.79 25.99
N PRO A 62 -12.04 7.42 24.97
CA PRO A 62 -11.84 6.79 23.67
C PRO A 62 -10.87 5.61 23.79
N ASN A 63 -11.28 4.45 23.28
CA ASN A 63 -10.45 3.24 23.30
C ASN A 63 -10.49 2.54 21.96
N ARG A 64 -9.44 2.68 21.18
CA ARG A 64 -9.27 2.09 19.84
C ARG A 64 -8.61 0.71 19.85
N GLN A 65 -8.19 0.19 21.01
CA GLN A 65 -7.38 -1.03 21.09
C GLN A 65 -8.06 -2.24 20.42
N ARG A 66 -9.35 -2.47 20.76
CA ARG A 66 -10.13 -3.56 20.15
C ARG A 66 -10.39 -3.34 18.66
N LEU A 67 -10.54 -2.08 18.25
CA LEU A 67 -10.73 -1.75 16.86
C LEU A 67 -9.48 -2.06 16.03
N TYR A 68 -8.30 -1.75 16.56
CA TYR A 68 -7.03 -2.10 15.90
C TYR A 68 -6.78 -3.62 15.82
N ASP A 69 -7.30 -4.41 16.75
CA ASP A 69 -7.29 -5.88 16.63
C ASP A 69 -8.13 -6.37 15.45
N ILE A 70 -9.29 -5.72 15.24
CA ILE A 70 -10.13 -6.01 14.08
C ILE A 70 -9.46 -5.56 12.78
N TYR A 71 -8.81 -4.39 12.76
CA TYR A 71 -8.10 -3.89 11.57
C TYR A 71 -6.98 -4.83 11.12
N ARG A 72 -6.28 -5.49 12.05
CA ARG A 72 -5.31 -6.52 11.68
C ARG A 72 -5.94 -7.72 11.00
N ASP A 73 -7.12 -8.14 11.44
CA ASP A 73 -7.87 -9.19 10.75
C ASP A 73 -8.38 -8.74 9.38
N VAL A 74 -8.71 -7.46 9.23
CA VAL A 74 -9.11 -6.83 7.97
C VAL A 74 -7.95 -6.73 6.98
N GLU A 75 -6.78 -6.34 7.46
CA GLU A 75 -5.55 -6.17 6.66
C GLU A 75 -5.12 -7.47 5.96
N ILE A 76 -5.43 -8.63 6.53
CA ILE A 76 -5.08 -9.95 5.96
C ILE A 76 -5.89 -10.29 4.71
N ASP A 77 -7.00 -9.60 4.43
CA ASP A 77 -7.80 -9.86 3.23
C ASP A 77 -6.97 -9.61 1.96
N LEU A 78 -6.81 -10.65 1.14
CA LEU A 78 -5.91 -10.61 -0.02
C LEU A 78 -6.31 -9.56 -1.05
N HIS A 79 -7.62 -9.44 -1.33
CA HIS A 79 -8.13 -8.48 -2.31
C HIS A 79 -7.93 -7.04 -1.82
N LEU A 80 -8.28 -6.78 -0.56
CA LEU A 80 -8.08 -5.49 0.07
C LEU A 80 -6.61 -5.08 0.07
N SER A 81 -5.72 -6.00 0.49
CA SER A 81 -4.26 -5.77 0.49
C SER A 81 -3.73 -5.46 -0.91
N GLY A 82 -4.23 -6.15 -1.94
CA GLY A 82 -3.87 -5.88 -3.34
C GLY A 82 -4.28 -4.48 -3.78
N CYS A 83 -5.49 -4.05 -3.46
CA CYS A 83 -5.97 -2.69 -3.76
C CYS A 83 -5.14 -1.61 -3.04
N ILE A 84 -4.79 -1.82 -1.78
CA ILE A 84 -3.95 -0.91 -1.00
C ILE A 84 -2.55 -0.82 -1.61
N GLN A 85 -1.90 -1.96 -1.88
CA GLN A 85 -0.57 -2.00 -2.47
C GLN A 85 -0.53 -1.32 -3.84
N GLN A 86 -1.58 -1.48 -4.66
CA GLN A 86 -1.69 -0.78 -5.92
C GLN A 86 -1.73 0.74 -5.70
N ARG A 87 -2.60 1.26 -4.82
CA ARG A 87 -2.73 2.68 -4.54
C ARG A 87 -1.45 3.28 -3.98
N GLU A 88 -0.86 2.65 -2.97
CA GLU A 88 0.41 3.09 -2.38
C GLU A 88 1.57 3.02 -3.39
N GLY A 89 1.61 1.96 -4.21
CA GLY A 89 2.62 1.78 -5.24
C GLY A 89 2.66 2.93 -6.24
N PHE A 90 1.50 3.42 -6.67
CA PHE A 90 1.42 4.59 -7.57
C PHE A 90 1.92 5.88 -6.93
N VAL A 91 1.65 6.10 -5.63
CA VAL A 91 2.19 7.23 -4.88
C VAL A 91 3.71 7.11 -4.72
N MET A 92 4.18 5.93 -4.29
CA MET A 92 5.60 5.69 -4.01
C MET A 92 6.48 5.63 -5.26
N ALA A 93 5.89 5.41 -6.42
CA ALA A 93 6.59 5.43 -7.72
C ALA A 93 6.79 6.85 -8.26
N ARG A 94 6.09 7.85 -7.72
CA ARG A 94 6.25 9.24 -8.18
C ARG A 94 7.59 9.81 -7.74
N SER A 95 8.24 10.50 -8.67
CA SER A 95 9.43 11.29 -8.40
C SER A 95 9.09 12.56 -7.62
N PHE A 96 10.02 13.05 -6.86
CA PHE A 96 9.91 14.32 -6.12
C PHE A 96 11.14 15.19 -6.36
N LYS A 97 10.99 16.47 -6.12
CA LYS A 97 12.06 17.45 -6.17
C LYS A 97 12.02 18.36 -4.95
N LEU A 98 13.15 18.87 -4.58
CA LEU A 98 13.30 19.90 -3.56
C LEU A 98 13.54 21.23 -4.28
N VAL A 99 12.72 22.23 -3.98
CA VAL A 99 12.82 23.55 -4.62
C VAL A 99 13.17 24.63 -3.61
N ASN A 100 13.95 25.60 -4.05
CA ASN A 100 14.28 26.77 -3.25
C ASN A 100 13.15 27.81 -3.25
N GLU A 101 13.32 28.93 -2.56
CA GLU A 101 12.34 30.03 -2.51
C GLU A 101 12.02 30.65 -3.90
N HIS A 102 12.89 30.44 -4.88
CA HIS A 102 12.71 30.93 -6.26
C HIS A 102 12.01 29.92 -7.17
N GLY A 103 11.79 28.69 -6.68
CA GLY A 103 11.19 27.60 -7.45
C GLY A 103 12.20 26.75 -8.24
N ASP A 104 13.52 27.04 -8.08
CA ASP A 104 14.56 26.25 -8.74
C ASP A 104 14.83 24.97 -7.94
N GLU A 105 15.14 23.88 -8.64
CA GLU A 105 15.47 22.61 -8.03
C GLU A 105 16.81 22.65 -7.27
N ASP A 106 16.83 22.18 -6.04
CA ASP A 106 18.03 22.04 -5.20
C ASP A 106 18.43 20.55 -5.07
N ILE A 107 19.38 20.14 -5.92
CA ILE A 107 19.90 18.77 -5.98
C ILE A 107 20.64 18.40 -4.68
N GLU A 108 21.30 19.36 -4.02
CA GLU A 108 22.01 19.11 -2.75
C GLU A 108 21.01 18.83 -1.62
N ALA A 109 19.88 19.55 -1.59
CA ALA A 109 18.81 19.29 -0.65
C ALA A 109 18.17 17.90 -0.87
N ALA A 110 18.03 17.47 -2.13
CA ALA A 110 17.44 16.17 -2.49
C ALA A 110 18.20 14.99 -1.89
N LYS A 111 19.53 15.09 -1.72
CA LYS A 111 20.36 14.02 -1.12
C LYS A 111 19.96 13.65 0.32
N TYR A 112 19.35 14.56 1.07
CA TYR A 112 18.88 14.28 2.43
C TYR A 112 17.62 13.42 2.46
N PHE A 113 16.89 13.34 1.35
CA PHE A 113 15.66 12.58 1.19
C PHE A 113 15.82 11.27 0.40
N ASP A 114 16.89 11.11 -0.36
CA ASP A 114 17.19 9.84 -1.06
C ASP A 114 17.74 8.80 -0.08
N ASN A 115 16.88 8.39 0.86
CA ASN A 115 17.21 7.48 1.94
C ASN A 115 16.05 6.53 2.25
N VAL A 116 16.39 5.38 2.82
CA VAL A 116 15.40 4.36 3.22
C VAL A 116 14.43 4.89 4.26
N TRP A 117 14.92 5.70 5.21
CA TRP A 117 14.06 6.24 6.27
C TRP A 117 12.95 7.15 5.74
N PHE A 118 13.22 7.92 4.66
CA PHE A 118 12.21 8.79 4.08
C PHE A 118 11.10 7.98 3.39
N LYS A 119 11.47 6.95 2.62
CA LYS A 119 10.51 6.03 2.01
C LYS A 119 9.64 5.32 3.07
N GLN A 120 10.26 4.94 4.20
CA GLN A 120 9.53 4.37 5.33
C GLN A 120 8.57 5.38 5.97
N LEU A 121 8.98 6.64 6.11
CA LEU A 121 8.12 7.71 6.63
C LEU A 121 6.90 7.91 5.74
N LEU A 122 7.09 8.02 4.42
CA LEU A 122 5.99 8.18 3.46
C LEU A 122 5.00 7.01 3.56
N LYS A 123 5.51 5.77 3.64
CA LYS A 123 4.67 4.59 3.80
C LYS A 123 3.87 4.62 5.10
N LEU A 124 4.50 4.92 6.23
CA LEU A 124 3.82 5.02 7.53
C LEU A 124 2.80 6.18 7.56
N ALA A 125 3.05 7.22 6.79
CA ALA A 125 2.11 8.32 6.62
C ALA A 125 0.88 7.90 5.78
N LEU A 126 1.08 7.15 4.68
CA LEU A 126 -0.02 6.59 3.89
C LEU A 126 -0.88 5.61 4.69
N ASP A 127 -0.29 4.82 5.57
CA ASP A 127 -1.00 3.92 6.48
C ASP A 127 -2.11 4.64 7.28
N ALA A 128 -1.96 5.94 7.56
CA ALA A 128 -2.96 6.71 8.30
C ALA A 128 -4.31 6.76 7.58
N ASN A 129 -4.34 6.68 6.25
CA ASN A 129 -5.58 6.64 5.48
C ASN A 129 -6.42 5.41 5.83
N TYR A 130 -5.77 4.29 6.10
CA TYR A 130 -6.42 3.00 6.37
C TYR A 130 -6.68 2.80 7.86
N TRP A 131 -5.72 3.15 8.70
CA TRP A 131 -5.78 2.98 10.15
C TRP A 131 -6.44 4.16 10.88
N GLY A 132 -6.59 5.31 10.20
CA GLY A 132 -7.14 6.56 10.73
C GLY A 132 -6.10 7.51 11.30
N HIS A 133 -5.01 6.99 11.88
CA HIS A 133 -3.97 7.78 12.51
C HIS A 133 -2.62 7.06 12.49
N SER A 134 -1.53 7.80 12.33
CA SER A 134 -0.16 7.34 12.49
C SER A 134 0.65 8.36 13.27
N LEU A 135 1.25 7.95 14.38
CA LEU A 135 2.22 8.74 15.12
C LEU A 135 3.61 8.16 14.84
N ILE A 136 4.43 8.92 14.14
CA ILE A 136 5.73 8.47 13.61
C ILE A 136 6.85 9.15 14.40
N GLU A 137 7.73 8.34 14.98
CA GLU A 137 8.93 8.81 15.66
C GLU A 137 10.07 8.92 14.66
N LEU A 138 10.71 10.10 14.62
CA LEU A 138 11.98 10.30 13.94
C LEU A 138 13.10 9.68 14.77
N GLY A 139 14.00 8.97 14.13
CA GLY A 139 15.16 8.37 14.78
C GLY A 139 16.23 9.39 15.17
N ASN A 140 17.34 8.90 15.69
CA ASN A 140 18.43 9.79 16.07
C ASN A 140 19.09 10.40 14.83
N VAL A 141 19.59 11.62 14.98
CA VAL A 141 20.40 12.27 13.96
C VAL A 141 21.80 11.67 13.97
N ILE A 142 22.20 11.11 12.84
CA ILE A 142 23.54 10.53 12.61
C ILE A 142 24.27 11.33 11.53
N GLY A 143 25.58 11.51 11.72
CA GLY A 143 26.46 12.04 10.67
C GLY A 143 27.13 10.88 9.93
N GLN A 144 26.90 10.77 8.64
CA GLN A 144 27.61 9.84 7.76
C GLN A 144 28.36 10.62 6.68
N GLU A 145 29.68 10.43 6.59
CA GLU A 145 30.52 10.98 5.51
C GLU A 145 30.32 12.47 5.19
N GLY A 146 30.04 13.28 6.23
CA GLY A 146 29.79 14.72 6.07
C GLY A 146 28.33 15.09 5.77
N ALA A 147 27.44 14.13 5.61
CA ALA A 147 25.99 14.34 5.51
C ALA A 147 25.31 14.02 6.85
N ILE A 148 24.18 14.67 7.10
CA ILE A 148 23.32 14.43 8.26
C ILE A 148 22.13 13.58 7.80
N ALA A 149 21.78 12.53 8.56
CA ALA A 149 20.64 11.68 8.28
C ALA A 149 19.96 11.24 9.58
N TYR A 150 18.74 10.70 9.49
CA TYR A 150 18.14 9.93 10.59
C TYR A 150 18.57 8.46 10.50
N ASP A 151 18.76 7.80 11.64
CA ASP A 151 19.04 6.36 11.72
C ASP A 151 17.82 5.49 11.34
N GLY A 152 16.65 6.09 11.20
CA GLY A 152 15.41 5.47 10.79
C GLY A 152 14.18 6.22 11.28
N VAL A 153 13.02 5.66 11.01
CA VAL A 153 11.73 6.12 11.54
C VAL A 153 10.96 4.95 12.13
N ARG A 154 10.11 5.19 13.09
CA ARG A 154 9.33 4.17 13.77
C ARG A 154 7.90 4.60 13.96
N LEU A 155 6.98 3.68 13.78
CA LEU A 155 5.60 3.90 14.15
C LEU A 155 5.45 3.68 15.66
N ILE A 156 4.89 4.64 16.38
CA ILE A 156 4.42 4.41 17.73
C ILE A 156 3.22 3.44 17.64
N PRO A 157 3.24 2.30 18.36
CA PRO A 157 2.17 1.32 18.24
C PRO A 157 0.81 1.95 18.50
N ARG A 158 -0.07 1.87 17.52
CA ARG A 158 -1.37 2.58 17.48
C ARG A 158 -2.24 2.37 18.72
N LYS A 159 -2.17 1.19 19.35
CA LYS A 159 -2.91 0.88 20.58
C LYS A 159 -2.55 1.78 21.77
N HIS A 160 -1.36 2.35 21.75
CA HIS A 160 -0.85 3.23 22.80
C HIS A 160 -1.13 4.70 22.55
N VAL A 161 -1.63 5.04 21.36
CA VAL A 161 -1.91 6.43 20.97
C VAL A 161 -3.40 6.71 21.13
N ILE A 162 -3.71 7.84 21.76
CA ILE A 162 -5.06 8.37 21.89
C ILE A 162 -5.06 9.72 21.17
N PRO A 163 -5.37 9.71 19.86
CA PRO A 163 -5.21 10.90 19.02
C PRO A 163 -6.15 12.04 19.45
N GLU A 164 -7.32 11.71 19.93
CA GLU A 164 -8.35 12.67 20.35
C GLU A 164 -7.85 13.64 21.43
N TYR A 165 -6.88 13.20 22.23
CA TYR A 165 -6.30 13.98 23.34
C TYR A 165 -4.78 14.17 23.20
N HIS A 166 -4.21 13.82 22.06
CA HIS A 166 -2.77 13.91 21.78
C HIS A 166 -1.90 13.21 22.84
N ARG A 167 -2.36 12.03 23.30
CA ARG A 167 -1.70 11.29 24.39
C ARG A 167 -1.13 9.97 23.95
N VAL A 168 0.02 9.63 24.49
CA VAL A 168 0.61 8.28 24.41
C VAL A 168 0.60 7.67 25.80
N ILE A 169 -0.07 6.53 25.94
CA ILE A 169 -0.10 5.73 27.17
C ILE A 169 1.00 4.66 27.13
N THR A 170 1.69 4.46 28.23
CA THR A 170 2.76 3.46 28.31
C THR A 170 2.27 2.06 28.60
N ASP A 171 1.12 1.94 29.24
CA ASP A 171 0.42 0.70 29.55
C ASP A 171 -1.01 0.79 29.00
N LEU A 172 -1.48 -0.26 28.34
CA LEU A 172 -2.82 -0.28 27.72
C LEU A 172 -3.98 -0.24 28.74
N SER A 173 -3.71 -0.54 30.00
CA SER A 173 -4.68 -0.42 31.11
C SER A 173 -4.64 0.94 31.80
N GLN A 174 -3.69 1.80 31.40
CA GLN A 174 -3.47 3.11 32.00
C GLN A 174 -4.59 4.08 31.57
N ASP A 175 -5.02 4.91 32.52
CA ASP A 175 -5.87 6.05 32.22
C ASP A 175 -5.15 7.04 31.29
N TRP A 176 -5.81 7.44 30.22
CA TRP A 176 -5.24 8.34 29.22
C TRP A 176 -4.86 9.71 29.79
N HIS A 177 -5.51 10.20 30.84
CA HIS A 177 -5.17 11.45 31.52
C HIS A 177 -3.73 11.46 32.04
N THR A 178 -3.18 10.28 32.36
CA THR A 178 -1.80 10.16 32.85
C THR A 178 -0.81 9.88 31.71
N GLY A 179 -1.27 9.87 30.46
CA GLY A 179 -0.46 9.67 29.27
C GLY A 179 0.50 10.84 29.02
N ILE A 180 1.48 10.61 28.17
CA ILE A 180 2.45 11.62 27.72
C ILE A 180 1.80 12.44 26.61
N ASP A 181 1.78 13.75 26.76
CA ASP A 181 1.36 14.66 25.70
C ASP A 181 2.47 14.75 24.63
N TYR A 182 2.18 14.33 23.41
CA TYR A 182 3.18 14.33 22.35
C TYR A 182 3.26 15.67 21.61
N HIS A 183 2.39 16.63 21.90
CA HIS A 183 2.51 18.02 21.44
C HIS A 183 3.40 18.87 22.36
N GLU A 184 3.78 18.37 23.54
CA GLU A 184 4.69 19.06 24.44
C GLU A 184 6.17 18.77 24.11
N THR A 185 7.03 19.75 24.43
CA THR A 185 8.48 19.58 24.33
C THR A 185 8.98 18.56 25.35
N PRO A 186 9.87 17.63 24.99
CA PRO A 186 10.61 17.53 23.71
C PRO A 186 9.94 16.66 22.64
N PHE A 187 8.77 16.08 22.89
CA PHE A 187 8.17 15.07 22.04
C PHE A 187 7.73 15.63 20.69
N ASN A 188 7.22 16.85 20.67
CA ASN A 188 6.77 17.53 19.45
C ASN A 188 7.90 17.76 18.41
N ASP A 189 9.15 17.71 18.82
CA ASP A 189 10.29 17.82 17.89
C ASP A 189 10.64 16.51 17.21
N TRP A 190 10.25 15.38 17.79
CA TRP A 190 10.61 14.04 17.32
C TRP A 190 9.44 13.22 16.77
N LEU A 191 8.23 13.67 17.01
CA LEU A 191 7.02 12.95 16.60
C LEU A 191 6.28 13.70 15.50
N ILE A 192 5.92 12.97 14.44
CA ILE A 192 5.10 13.46 13.33
C ILE A 192 3.75 12.80 13.46
N GLU A 193 2.70 13.59 13.53
CA GLU A 193 1.31 13.15 13.59
C GLU A 193 0.71 13.18 12.18
N VAL A 194 0.11 12.08 11.75
CA VAL A 194 -0.56 11.95 10.46
C VAL A 194 -1.96 11.42 10.65
N GLY A 195 -2.91 12.00 9.94
CA GLY A 195 -4.34 11.71 10.06
C GLY A 195 -5.05 12.70 10.97
N GLN A 196 -6.37 12.60 11.01
CA GLN A 196 -7.20 13.44 11.88
C GLN A 196 -7.45 12.72 13.20
N PRO A 197 -7.48 13.43 14.33
CA PRO A 197 -7.66 12.82 15.65
C PRO A 197 -8.95 11.99 15.78
N ASP A 198 -10.04 12.39 15.11
CA ASP A 198 -11.33 11.72 15.10
C ASP A 198 -11.49 10.67 13.99
N SER A 199 -10.53 10.59 13.07
CA SER A 199 -10.57 9.62 11.98
C SER A 199 -10.33 8.19 12.48
N LEU A 200 -11.16 7.27 12.02
CA LEU A 200 -11.00 5.83 12.24
C LEU A 200 -10.52 5.08 11.00
N GLY A 201 -10.24 5.79 9.91
CA GLY A 201 -9.67 5.24 8.69
C GLY A 201 -10.62 4.37 7.85
N LEU A 202 -10.08 3.89 6.73
CA LEU A 202 -10.85 3.09 5.78
C LEU A 202 -11.08 1.65 6.25
N TYR A 203 -10.24 1.11 7.15
CA TYR A 203 -10.44 -0.24 7.69
C TYR A 203 -11.73 -0.38 8.50
N LEU A 204 -12.22 0.71 9.12
CA LEU A 204 -13.53 0.69 9.76
C LEU A 204 -14.64 0.28 8.77
N LYS A 205 -14.61 0.86 7.57
CA LYS A 205 -15.58 0.59 6.52
C LYS A 205 -15.32 -0.76 5.85
N ALA A 206 -14.06 -1.09 5.57
CA ALA A 206 -13.65 -2.35 4.97
C ALA A 206 -14.05 -3.56 5.82
N ALA A 207 -14.02 -3.45 7.15
CA ALA A 207 -14.43 -4.50 8.08
C ALA A 207 -15.83 -5.04 7.81
N THR A 208 -16.76 -4.18 7.36
CA THR A 208 -18.13 -4.58 7.04
C THR A 208 -18.24 -5.57 5.87
N GLN A 209 -17.23 -5.62 5.01
CA GLN A 209 -17.16 -6.54 3.88
C GLN A 209 -16.20 -7.70 4.14
N THR A 210 -15.04 -7.46 4.75
CA THR A 210 -14.03 -8.49 4.98
C THR A 210 -14.47 -9.53 6.01
N ILE A 211 -15.13 -9.13 7.10
CA ILE A 211 -15.61 -10.06 8.13
C ILE A 211 -16.64 -11.05 7.55
N PRO A 212 -17.75 -10.61 6.90
CA PRO A 212 -18.69 -11.54 6.28
C PRO A 212 -18.07 -12.36 5.14
N LYS A 213 -17.14 -11.80 4.34
CA LYS A 213 -16.41 -12.51 3.30
C LYS A 213 -15.61 -13.68 3.89
N LYS A 214 -14.84 -13.45 4.95
CA LYS A 214 -14.08 -14.49 5.66
C LYS A 214 -14.98 -15.59 6.18
N ASN A 215 -16.16 -15.23 6.73
CA ASN A 215 -17.13 -16.20 7.18
C ASN A 215 -17.75 -17.00 6.02
N ALA A 216 -18.05 -16.33 4.88
CA ALA A 216 -18.57 -16.99 3.68
C ALA A 216 -17.56 -18.01 3.13
N LEU A 217 -16.27 -17.69 3.08
CA LEU A 217 -15.21 -18.63 2.69
C LEU A 217 -15.17 -19.86 3.61
N ALA A 218 -15.19 -19.65 4.93
CA ALA A 218 -15.19 -20.75 5.90
C ALA A 218 -16.42 -21.66 5.78
N PHE A 219 -17.59 -21.08 5.52
CA PHE A 219 -18.80 -21.86 5.25
C PHE A 219 -18.73 -22.59 3.90
N TRP A 220 -18.12 -21.96 2.89
CA TRP A 220 -17.92 -22.59 1.59
C TRP A 220 -16.97 -23.81 1.68
N ASP A 221 -15.86 -23.66 2.42
CA ASP A 221 -14.94 -24.78 2.66
C ASP A 221 -15.65 -25.95 3.36
N THR A 222 -16.43 -25.66 4.43
CA THR A 222 -17.23 -26.65 5.13
C THR A 222 -18.28 -27.32 4.20
N PHE A 223 -18.92 -26.51 3.35
CA PHE A 223 -19.87 -27.03 2.37
C PHE A 223 -19.17 -27.94 1.35
N ALA A 224 -18.00 -27.55 0.86
CA ALA A 224 -17.20 -28.35 -0.07
C ALA A 224 -16.75 -29.68 0.57
N GLU A 225 -16.38 -29.69 1.83
CA GLU A 225 -16.05 -30.92 2.56
C GLU A 225 -17.24 -31.86 2.70
N ILE A 226 -18.42 -31.33 3.05
CA ILE A 226 -19.63 -32.14 3.26
C ILE A 226 -20.22 -32.64 1.94
N PHE A 227 -20.31 -31.79 0.94
CA PHE A 227 -21.03 -32.09 -0.32
C PHE A 227 -20.10 -32.40 -1.50
N GLY A 228 -18.81 -32.02 -1.42
CA GLY A 228 -17.81 -32.33 -2.43
C GLY A 228 -17.32 -33.80 -2.38
N MET A 229 -17.49 -34.46 -1.24
CA MET A 229 -17.17 -35.87 -1.10
C MET A 229 -18.49 -36.70 -1.10
N PRO A 230 -18.68 -37.60 -2.05
CA PRO A 230 -19.88 -38.43 -2.08
C PRO A 230 -19.97 -39.27 -0.82
N MET A 231 -21.05 -39.12 -0.06
CA MET A 231 -21.32 -39.97 1.07
C MET A 231 -21.52 -41.41 0.60
N ARG A 232 -20.78 -42.33 1.19
CA ARG A 232 -20.87 -43.76 0.88
C ARG A 232 -21.86 -44.38 1.82
N ILE A 233 -22.93 -44.98 1.29
CA ILE A 233 -23.96 -45.69 2.06
C ILE A 233 -23.89 -47.15 1.73
N ALA A 234 -23.55 -47.99 2.70
CA ALA A 234 -23.71 -49.42 2.60
C ALA A 234 -25.03 -49.83 3.24
N ARG A 235 -25.89 -50.50 2.50
CA ARG A 235 -27.14 -51.07 3.00
C ARG A 235 -26.93 -52.56 3.21
N THR A 236 -27.10 -53.05 4.45
CA THR A 236 -26.95 -54.45 4.78
C THR A 236 -28.19 -55.00 5.48
N THR A 237 -28.50 -56.26 5.23
CA THR A 237 -29.52 -57.02 5.94
C THR A 237 -28.96 -57.86 7.06
N THR A 238 -27.64 -57.91 7.14
CA THR A 238 -26.97 -58.77 8.12
C THR A 238 -27.10 -58.22 9.54
N ARG A 239 -27.46 -59.10 10.51
CA ARG A 239 -27.52 -58.80 11.96
C ARG A 239 -26.26 -59.27 12.69
N ASP A 240 -25.29 -59.86 11.96
CA ASP A 240 -24.03 -60.30 12.56
C ASP A 240 -23.11 -59.10 12.77
N GLU A 241 -22.76 -58.86 14.04
CA GLU A 241 -21.87 -57.76 14.44
C GLU A 241 -20.48 -57.87 13.80
N LYS A 242 -19.98 -59.06 13.53
CA LYS A 242 -18.67 -59.24 12.90
C LYS A 242 -18.68 -58.80 11.43
N GLU A 243 -19.70 -59.13 10.69
CA GLU A 243 -19.85 -58.73 9.29
C GLU A 243 -20.10 -57.22 9.19
N ARG A 244 -20.87 -56.65 10.12
CA ARG A 244 -21.09 -55.18 10.18
C ARG A 244 -19.77 -54.46 10.43
N ARG A 245 -18.94 -54.94 11.34
CA ARG A 245 -17.64 -54.36 11.62
C ARG A 245 -16.67 -54.43 10.44
N ILE A 246 -16.71 -55.55 9.68
CA ILE A 246 -15.90 -55.69 8.45
C ILE A 246 -16.34 -54.66 7.40
N LEU A 247 -17.66 -54.48 7.20
CA LEU A 247 -18.19 -53.47 6.31
C LEU A 247 -17.83 -52.06 6.72
N GLU A 248 -17.86 -51.76 8.03
CA GLU A 248 -17.47 -50.48 8.60
C GLU A 248 -15.99 -50.18 8.36
N GLU A 249 -15.10 -51.17 8.63
CA GLU A 249 -13.68 -51.08 8.33
C GLU A 249 -13.39 -50.91 6.81
N MET A 250 -14.15 -51.56 5.95
CA MET A 250 -14.01 -51.39 4.51
C MET A 250 -14.42 -49.99 4.06
N LEU A 251 -15.48 -49.44 4.63
CA LEU A 251 -15.90 -48.05 4.37
C LEU A 251 -14.88 -47.05 4.89
N GLU A 252 -14.36 -47.25 6.09
CA GLU A 252 -13.35 -46.42 6.73
C GLU A 252 -12.06 -46.39 5.90
N LYS A 253 -11.58 -47.58 5.47
CA LYS A 253 -10.35 -47.73 4.68
C LYS A 253 -10.45 -47.24 3.25
N SER A 254 -11.68 -47.02 2.74
CA SER A 254 -11.91 -46.65 1.34
C SER A 254 -11.70 -45.14 1.05
N GLY A 255 -11.26 -44.33 2.00
CA GLY A 255 -10.89 -42.92 1.82
C GLY A 255 -11.55 -41.97 2.80
N THR A 256 -11.28 -40.67 2.66
CA THR A 256 -11.72 -39.58 3.55
C THR A 256 -13.20 -39.18 3.43
N ALA A 257 -13.99 -39.82 2.55
CA ALA A 257 -15.41 -39.55 2.41
C ALA A 257 -16.23 -40.06 3.60
N GLY A 258 -17.19 -39.27 4.06
CA GLY A 258 -18.11 -39.68 5.12
C GLY A 258 -18.84 -40.98 4.72
N TYR A 259 -19.02 -41.90 5.68
CA TYR A 259 -19.72 -43.17 5.46
C TYR A 259 -20.84 -43.37 6.48
N MET A 260 -21.81 -44.11 6.11
CA MET A 260 -22.89 -44.58 6.98
C MET A 260 -23.26 -46.02 6.71
N LEU A 261 -23.44 -46.78 7.77
CA LEU A 261 -24.02 -48.12 7.70
C LEU A 261 -25.50 -48.04 8.10
N ALA A 262 -26.42 -48.31 7.18
CA ALA A 262 -27.84 -48.25 7.44
C ALA A 262 -28.50 -49.63 7.38
N ASP A 263 -29.47 -49.90 8.29
CA ASP A 263 -30.30 -51.11 8.23
C ASP A 263 -31.35 -51.01 7.12
N GLN A 264 -31.78 -52.15 6.58
CA GLN A 264 -32.79 -52.21 5.53
C GLN A 264 -34.12 -51.67 6.13
N GLY A 265 -34.59 -50.55 5.62
CA GLY A 265 -35.77 -49.83 6.09
C GLY A 265 -35.51 -48.44 6.69
N THR A 266 -34.25 -48.05 6.76
CA THR A 266 -33.91 -46.67 7.11
C THR A 266 -33.75 -45.92 5.79
N ASP A 267 -34.73 -45.14 5.41
CA ASP A 267 -34.65 -44.22 4.28
C ASP A 267 -34.07 -42.90 4.80
N LEU A 268 -32.83 -42.64 4.41
CA LEU A 268 -32.18 -41.34 4.58
C LEU A 268 -32.18 -40.67 3.22
N GLU A 269 -33.13 -39.81 3.04
CA GLU A 269 -33.17 -38.94 1.87
C GLU A 269 -32.31 -37.71 2.18
N PHE A 270 -31.13 -37.64 1.57
CA PHE A 270 -30.44 -36.37 1.45
C PHE A 270 -31.20 -35.54 0.43
N VAL A 271 -31.94 -34.56 0.89
CA VAL A 271 -32.50 -33.53 0.00
C VAL A 271 -31.33 -32.82 -0.66
N GLU A 272 -30.96 -33.27 -1.85
CA GLU A 272 -30.06 -32.53 -2.72
C GLU A 272 -30.80 -31.23 -3.09
N SER A 273 -30.60 -30.19 -2.27
CA SER A 273 -30.88 -28.82 -2.74
C SER A 273 -30.10 -28.67 -4.05
N SER A 274 -30.77 -28.21 -5.09
CA SER A 274 -30.22 -28.07 -6.44
C SER A 274 -28.81 -27.51 -6.38
N LYS A 275 -27.81 -28.38 -6.65
CA LYS A 275 -26.38 -28.18 -6.29
C LYS A 275 -25.75 -26.93 -6.92
N GLY A 276 -26.36 -26.35 -7.95
CA GLY A 276 -25.85 -25.15 -8.63
C GLY A 276 -26.09 -23.84 -7.88
N ASP A 277 -27.23 -23.68 -7.20
CA ASP A 277 -27.61 -22.40 -6.63
C ASP A 277 -26.87 -22.10 -5.30
N ALA A 278 -26.64 -23.12 -4.48
CA ALA A 278 -25.95 -22.94 -3.18
C ALA A 278 -24.48 -22.54 -3.37
N PHE A 279 -23.79 -23.13 -4.35
CA PHE A 279 -22.41 -22.76 -4.72
C PHE A 279 -22.33 -21.31 -5.17
N ASN A 280 -23.22 -20.88 -6.07
CA ASN A 280 -23.26 -19.53 -6.62
C ASN A 280 -23.53 -18.45 -5.55
N VAL A 281 -24.23 -18.77 -4.45
CA VAL A 281 -24.51 -17.80 -3.38
C VAL A 281 -23.23 -17.35 -2.67
N TYR A 282 -22.32 -18.28 -2.36
CA TYR A 282 -21.06 -17.95 -1.71
C TYR A 282 -20.14 -17.18 -2.66
N ASP A 283 -20.01 -17.64 -3.89
CA ASP A 283 -19.21 -17.02 -4.93
C ASP A 283 -19.63 -15.57 -5.17
N ARG A 284 -20.90 -15.34 -5.50
CA ARG A 284 -21.46 -13.98 -5.66
C ARG A 284 -21.30 -13.10 -4.43
N ARG A 285 -21.35 -13.67 -3.21
CA ARG A 285 -21.15 -12.90 -1.98
C ARG A 285 -19.70 -12.43 -1.85
N ILE A 286 -18.74 -13.28 -2.26
CA ILE A 286 -17.31 -12.96 -2.24
C ILE A 286 -17.00 -11.89 -3.31
N ASP A 287 -17.51 -12.07 -4.54
CA ASP A 287 -17.33 -11.11 -5.62
C ASP A 287 -17.92 -9.74 -5.26
N ARG A 288 -19.10 -9.72 -4.67
CA ARG A 288 -19.70 -8.49 -4.19
C ARG A 288 -18.84 -7.80 -3.14
N ALA A 289 -18.25 -8.56 -2.20
CA ALA A 289 -17.35 -8.01 -1.20
C ALA A 289 -16.09 -7.43 -1.84
N ASN A 290 -15.47 -8.14 -2.80
CA ASN A 290 -14.31 -7.66 -3.53
C ASN A 290 -14.61 -6.38 -4.30
N SER A 291 -15.74 -6.32 -5.00
CA SER A 291 -16.19 -5.13 -5.74
C SER A 291 -16.37 -3.92 -4.81
N GLU A 292 -16.99 -4.08 -3.63
CA GLU A 292 -17.15 -2.99 -2.67
C GLU A 292 -15.81 -2.54 -2.04
N LEU A 293 -14.88 -3.48 -1.81
CA LEU A 293 -13.52 -3.18 -1.32
C LEU A 293 -12.72 -2.41 -2.37
N SER A 294 -12.80 -2.81 -3.66
CA SER A 294 -12.16 -2.07 -4.75
C SER A 294 -12.67 -0.62 -4.83
N LYS A 295 -13.99 -0.44 -4.80
CA LYS A 295 -14.60 0.91 -4.81
C LYS A 295 -14.15 1.75 -3.62
N LEU A 296 -14.01 1.14 -2.45
CA LEU A 296 -13.59 1.84 -1.23
C LEU A 296 -12.14 2.34 -1.32
N ILE A 297 -11.22 1.54 -1.87
CA ILE A 297 -9.77 1.82 -1.83
C ILE A 297 -9.30 2.53 -3.10
N ILE A 298 -9.71 2.05 -4.28
CA ILE A 298 -9.24 2.56 -5.57
C ILE A 298 -10.32 3.35 -6.35
N GLY A 299 -11.51 3.51 -5.78
CA GLY A 299 -12.61 4.26 -6.38
C GLY A 299 -13.34 3.54 -7.51
N GLN A 300 -12.91 2.35 -7.90
CA GLN A 300 -13.40 1.62 -9.06
C GLN A 300 -13.25 0.10 -8.91
N THR A 301 -13.85 -0.67 -9.82
CA THR A 301 -13.79 -2.15 -9.84
C THR A 301 -12.95 -2.71 -11.00
N MET A 302 -12.74 -1.95 -12.05
CA MET A 302 -12.38 -2.48 -13.39
C MET A 302 -10.87 -2.59 -13.68
N THR A 303 -9.99 -2.20 -12.76
CA THR A 303 -8.54 -2.42 -12.93
C THR A 303 -8.10 -3.86 -12.65
N ILE A 304 -8.97 -4.66 -12.06
CA ILE A 304 -8.67 -6.03 -11.58
C ILE A 304 -9.56 -7.08 -12.28
N GLU A 305 -10.70 -6.67 -12.89
CA GLU A 305 -11.65 -7.59 -13.51
C GLU A 305 -11.77 -7.31 -15.02
N ASP A 306 -11.78 -8.38 -15.83
CA ASP A 306 -11.81 -8.36 -17.29
C ASP A 306 -13.08 -7.73 -17.88
N GLY A 307 -12.93 -6.95 -18.96
CA GLY A 307 -14.00 -6.73 -19.94
C GLY A 307 -14.56 -5.33 -20.09
N SER A 308 -13.78 -4.25 -19.88
CA SER A 308 -14.24 -2.88 -20.14
C SER A 308 -13.91 -2.38 -21.57
N SER A 309 -14.80 -1.52 -22.11
CA SER A 309 -14.49 -0.74 -23.31
C SER A 309 -13.41 0.31 -23.01
N LEU A 310 -12.55 0.66 -23.97
CA LEU A 310 -11.46 1.63 -23.83
C LEU A 310 -11.89 2.95 -23.16
N SER A 311 -13.05 3.50 -23.51
CA SER A 311 -13.55 4.74 -22.94
C SER A 311 -13.96 4.67 -21.46
N GLN A 312 -14.42 3.50 -21.00
CA GLN A 312 -14.71 3.30 -19.57
C GLN A 312 -13.41 3.12 -18.77
N SER A 313 -12.41 2.50 -19.37
CA SER A 313 -11.09 2.33 -18.75
C SER A 313 -10.39 3.68 -18.50
N GLU A 314 -10.49 4.64 -19.43
CA GLU A 314 -9.92 5.98 -19.27
C GLU A 314 -10.56 6.76 -18.12
N THR A 315 -11.90 6.76 -18.02
CA THR A 315 -12.62 7.44 -16.93
C THR A 315 -12.30 6.82 -15.56
N HIS A 316 -12.17 5.50 -15.50
CA HIS A 316 -11.81 4.80 -14.26
C HIS A 316 -10.37 5.10 -13.84
N LEU A 317 -9.45 5.20 -14.79
CA LEU A 317 -8.07 5.58 -14.53
C LEU A 317 -7.98 7.01 -13.97
N GLU A 318 -8.75 7.95 -14.52
CA GLU A 318 -8.81 9.34 -14.05
C GLU A 318 -9.27 9.42 -12.58
N VAL A 319 -10.35 8.71 -12.22
CA VAL A 319 -10.83 8.67 -10.81
C VAL A 319 -9.75 8.13 -9.88
N PHE A 320 -9.06 7.08 -10.28
CA PHE A 320 -7.97 6.52 -9.50
C PHE A 320 -6.78 7.48 -9.37
N GLN A 321 -6.40 8.15 -10.47
CA GLN A 321 -5.34 9.15 -10.46
C GLN A 321 -5.65 10.31 -9.51
N ASN A 322 -6.89 10.81 -9.49
CA ASN A 322 -7.33 11.86 -8.56
C ASN A 322 -7.17 11.42 -7.09
N LEU A 323 -7.41 10.14 -6.75
CA LEU A 323 -7.17 9.63 -5.41
C LEU A 323 -5.67 9.58 -5.06
N VAL A 324 -4.85 9.16 -6.02
CA VAL A 324 -3.38 9.14 -5.85
C VAL A 324 -2.84 10.56 -5.69
N GLU A 325 -3.36 11.53 -6.45
CA GLU A 325 -2.97 12.94 -6.33
C GLU A 325 -3.34 13.53 -4.98
N ALA A 326 -4.53 13.23 -4.47
CA ALA A 326 -4.92 13.65 -3.13
C ALA A 326 -4.00 13.07 -2.04
N ASP A 327 -3.56 11.81 -2.17
CA ASP A 327 -2.58 11.23 -1.27
C ASP A 327 -1.21 11.92 -1.39
N CYS A 328 -0.79 12.24 -2.61
CA CYS A 328 0.45 12.98 -2.87
C CYS A 328 0.42 14.38 -2.23
N ASP A 329 -0.68 15.10 -2.37
CA ASP A 329 -0.86 16.43 -1.77
C ASP A 329 -0.81 16.36 -0.23
N ASN A 330 -1.48 15.38 0.37
CA ASN A 330 -1.42 15.16 1.81
C ASN A 330 0.02 14.87 2.29
N LEU A 331 0.76 14.02 1.58
CA LEU A 331 2.16 13.74 1.91
C LEU A 331 3.05 14.97 1.75
N ARG A 332 2.89 15.76 0.68
CA ARG A 332 3.59 17.02 0.48
C ARG A 332 3.37 17.97 1.67
N ASP A 333 2.13 18.09 2.11
CA ASP A 333 1.79 18.96 3.22
C ASP A 333 2.39 18.47 4.55
N ILE A 334 2.42 17.15 4.80
CA ILE A 334 3.09 16.56 5.97
C ILE A 334 4.59 16.83 5.93
N VAL A 335 5.24 16.64 4.77
CA VAL A 335 6.67 16.89 4.62
C VAL A 335 6.98 18.36 4.84
N ASN A 336 6.25 19.28 4.20
CA ASN A 336 6.51 20.71 4.27
C ASN A 336 6.17 21.31 5.65
N ASN A 337 5.06 20.90 6.25
CA ASN A 337 4.56 21.54 7.47
C ASN A 337 5.06 20.85 8.75
N GLN A 338 5.43 19.58 8.69
CA GLN A 338 5.84 18.85 9.88
C GLN A 338 7.31 18.36 9.82
N LEU A 339 7.70 17.67 8.73
CA LEU A 339 9.04 17.07 8.63
C LEU A 339 10.13 18.14 8.46
N LEU A 340 10.05 19.00 7.44
CA LEU A 340 11.05 20.00 7.13
C LEU A 340 11.35 20.94 8.31
N PRO A 341 10.35 21.49 9.02
CA PRO A 341 10.64 22.32 10.20
C PRO A 341 11.39 21.57 11.31
N ARG A 342 11.12 20.27 11.49
CA ARG A 342 11.84 19.43 12.45
C ARG A 342 13.27 19.16 12.00
N MET A 343 13.46 18.80 10.73
CA MET A 343 14.81 18.62 10.15
C MET A 343 15.67 19.87 10.31
N ILE A 344 15.12 21.04 10.05
CA ILE A 344 15.85 22.32 10.24
C ILE A 344 16.25 22.50 11.71
N ARG A 345 15.35 22.23 12.66
CA ARG A 345 15.67 22.27 14.09
C ARG A 345 16.73 21.25 14.50
N HIS A 346 16.76 20.11 13.85
CA HIS A 346 17.75 19.05 14.06
C HIS A 346 19.08 19.30 13.35
N GLY A 347 19.20 20.41 12.60
CA GLY A 347 20.47 20.85 12.02
C GLY A 347 20.66 20.55 10.55
N PHE A 348 19.63 20.09 9.86
CA PHE A 348 19.69 19.93 8.41
C PHE A 348 19.69 21.31 7.71
N PRO A 349 20.52 21.52 6.69
CA PRO A 349 20.64 22.80 5.98
C PRO A 349 19.52 22.96 4.91
N LEU A 350 18.27 22.93 5.37
CA LEU A 350 17.08 22.91 4.49
C LEU A 350 16.23 24.19 4.63
N LYS A 351 16.84 25.28 5.12
CA LYS A 351 16.12 26.54 5.29
C LYS A 351 15.72 27.12 3.93
N GLY A 352 14.44 27.45 3.76
CA GLY A 352 13.92 28.00 2.51
C GLY A 352 13.64 26.93 1.44
N ILE A 353 13.83 25.65 1.76
CA ILE A 353 13.54 24.53 0.85
C ILE A 353 12.10 24.06 1.05
N ARG A 354 11.47 23.66 -0.06
CA ARG A 354 10.14 23.05 -0.11
C ARG A 354 10.19 21.72 -0.86
N PHE A 355 9.41 20.78 -0.42
CA PHE A 355 9.20 19.51 -1.09
C PHE A 355 8.04 19.65 -2.09
N GLU A 356 8.25 19.19 -3.31
CA GLU A 356 7.24 19.12 -4.35
C GLU A 356 7.32 17.79 -5.09
N TRP A 357 6.17 17.26 -5.50
CA TRP A 357 6.16 16.13 -6.41
C TRP A 357 6.55 16.61 -7.80
N ASP A 358 7.29 15.78 -8.52
CA ASP A 358 7.64 16.06 -9.89
C ASP A 358 6.47 15.64 -10.80
N TYR A 359 5.79 16.65 -11.34
CA TYR A 359 4.71 16.47 -12.31
C TYR A 359 5.21 16.61 -13.76
N SER A 360 6.52 16.60 -13.99
CA SER A 360 7.06 16.52 -15.32
C SER A 360 6.51 15.26 -15.99
N VAL A 361 5.89 15.47 -17.15
CA VAL A 361 5.21 14.36 -17.86
C VAL A 361 6.29 13.43 -18.40
N ASP A 362 6.37 12.21 -17.87
CA ASP A 362 7.14 11.14 -18.51
C ASP A 362 6.41 10.75 -19.82
N TYR A 363 6.76 11.43 -20.88
CA TYR A 363 6.28 11.04 -22.20
C TYR A 363 6.82 9.66 -22.57
N THR A 364 5.95 8.81 -23.13
CA THR A 364 6.46 7.60 -23.80
C THR A 364 7.44 8.02 -24.89
N PRO A 365 8.44 7.19 -25.26
CA PRO A 365 9.39 7.55 -26.31
C PRO A 365 8.74 8.02 -27.61
N GLU A 366 7.56 7.48 -27.95
CA GLU A 366 6.78 7.85 -29.12
C GLU A 366 6.10 9.23 -28.96
N GLN A 367 5.49 9.49 -27.81
CA GLN A 367 4.90 10.78 -27.47
C GLN A 367 5.97 11.88 -27.41
N GLN A 368 7.11 11.55 -26.83
CA GLN A 368 8.24 12.44 -26.71
C GLN A 368 8.80 12.81 -28.09
N ALA A 369 9.00 11.81 -28.96
CA ALA A 369 9.45 12.06 -30.33
C ALA A 369 8.45 12.93 -31.11
N ALA A 370 7.14 12.68 -30.96
CA ALA A 370 6.10 13.48 -31.59
C ALA A 370 6.09 14.91 -31.05
N TYR A 371 6.27 15.12 -29.76
CA TYR A 371 6.32 16.45 -29.14
C TYR A 371 7.57 17.20 -29.55
N GLU A 372 8.74 16.55 -29.57
CA GLU A 372 10.00 17.14 -30.03
C GLU A 372 9.92 17.53 -31.54
N GLN A 373 9.28 16.69 -32.33
CA GLN A 373 9.05 17.03 -33.74
C GLN A 373 8.16 18.27 -33.88
N LEU A 374 7.09 18.37 -33.10
CA LEU A 374 6.20 19.53 -33.09
C LEU A 374 6.92 20.82 -32.67
N VAL A 375 7.81 20.71 -31.67
CA VAL A 375 8.63 21.82 -31.20
C VAL A 375 9.65 22.23 -32.27
N LEU A 376 10.35 21.25 -32.89
CA LEU A 376 11.31 21.50 -33.97
C LEU A 376 10.69 22.12 -35.23
N ASP A 377 9.42 21.77 -35.50
CA ASP A 377 8.69 22.30 -36.65
C ASP A 377 8.25 23.76 -36.46
N ASN A 378 8.04 24.19 -35.21
CA ASN A 378 7.49 25.52 -34.90
C ASN A 378 8.51 26.46 -34.23
N TYR A 379 9.60 25.94 -33.63
CA TYR A 379 10.57 26.72 -32.87
C TYR A 379 12.00 26.32 -33.21
N GLU A 380 12.93 27.27 -33.04
CA GLU A 380 14.35 27.00 -33.11
C GLU A 380 14.80 26.46 -31.73
N VAL A 381 15.37 25.24 -31.70
CA VAL A 381 15.86 24.58 -30.51
C VAL A 381 17.38 24.56 -30.53
N ASP A 382 18.01 24.89 -29.39
CA ASP A 382 19.45 24.80 -29.25
C ASP A 382 19.92 23.33 -29.43
N PRO A 383 20.90 23.09 -30.31
CA PRO A 383 21.49 21.74 -30.48
C PRO A 383 22.00 21.12 -29.17
N ALA A 384 22.43 21.95 -28.20
CA ALA A 384 22.86 21.50 -26.88
C ALA A 384 21.80 20.68 -26.15
N TYR A 385 20.52 20.99 -26.32
CA TYR A 385 19.41 20.23 -25.72
C TYR A 385 19.43 18.76 -26.12
N PHE A 386 19.64 18.46 -27.41
CA PHE A 386 19.68 17.09 -27.91
C PHE A 386 21.00 16.39 -27.56
N GLN A 387 22.10 17.14 -27.44
CA GLN A 387 23.38 16.59 -27.00
C GLN A 387 23.32 16.14 -25.56
N GLU A 388 22.76 16.94 -24.65
CA GLU A 388 22.60 16.60 -23.25
C GLU A 388 21.60 15.45 -23.06
N LYS A 389 20.47 15.51 -23.74
CA LYS A 389 19.38 14.56 -23.55
C LYS A 389 19.66 13.17 -24.11
N TYR A 390 20.26 13.09 -25.29
CA TYR A 390 20.47 11.82 -26.00
C TYR A 390 21.93 11.38 -26.07
N ASN A 391 22.84 12.18 -25.52
CA ASN A 391 24.30 11.94 -25.62
C ASN A 391 24.76 11.70 -27.04
N MET A 392 24.14 12.39 -28.02
CA MET A 392 24.43 12.31 -29.44
C MET A 392 25.09 13.61 -29.92
N PRO A 393 26.20 13.56 -30.68
CA PRO A 393 26.77 14.76 -31.28
C PRO A 393 25.83 15.32 -32.37
N VAL A 394 25.14 16.42 -32.06
CA VAL A 394 24.27 17.11 -32.97
C VAL A 394 25.02 18.29 -33.55
N GLY A 395 25.13 18.38 -34.87
CA GLY A 395 25.74 19.51 -35.59
C GLY A 395 24.76 20.62 -35.94
N GLU A 396 25.23 21.64 -36.65
CA GLU A 396 24.41 22.74 -37.12
C GLU A 396 23.23 22.27 -37.99
N ARG A 397 22.10 22.97 -37.89
CA ARG A 397 20.88 22.68 -38.65
C ARG A 397 21.16 22.64 -40.16
N ARG A 398 20.78 21.55 -40.82
CA ARG A 398 20.80 21.54 -42.31
C ARG A 398 19.85 22.62 -42.80
N GLN A 399 20.36 23.61 -43.51
CA GLN A 399 19.53 24.57 -44.22
C GLN A 399 18.66 23.76 -45.20
N GLN A 400 17.35 23.78 -45.00
CA GLN A 400 16.41 23.32 -46.02
C GLN A 400 16.59 24.21 -47.21
N GLY A 401 17.24 23.69 -48.24
CA GLY A 401 17.38 24.38 -49.53
C GLY A 401 16.00 24.72 -50.03
N LEU A 402 15.75 26.02 -50.22
CA LEU A 402 14.62 26.54 -50.97
C LEU A 402 14.44 25.70 -52.23
N LEU A 403 13.25 25.18 -52.41
CA LEU A 403 12.82 24.39 -53.55
C LEU A 403 13.28 25.00 -54.84
N GLY A 404 13.95 24.18 -55.60
CA GLY A 404 14.68 24.37 -56.79
C GLY A 404 14.07 25.20 -57.92
N ASN A 405 14.97 25.86 -58.52
CA ASN A 405 14.87 26.33 -59.89
C ASN A 405 14.89 25.10 -60.83
N PRO A 406 13.97 24.95 -61.79
CA PRO A 406 13.92 23.82 -62.69
C PRO A 406 14.78 23.97 -63.93
N ASP A 407 16.06 24.30 -63.80
CA ASP A 407 16.99 24.32 -64.94
C ASP A 407 18.41 23.97 -64.49
N SER A 408 18.71 22.68 -64.50
CA SER A 408 20.10 22.17 -64.59
C SER A 408 20.10 20.72 -65.06
N PRO A 409 20.97 20.37 -65.98
CA PRO A 409 20.91 19.13 -66.76
C PRO A 409 21.33 17.90 -65.95
N THR A 410 20.54 16.87 -66.11
CA THR A 410 20.74 15.50 -65.70
C THR A 410 22.11 14.91 -66.09
N ASN A 411 22.84 14.49 -65.09
CA ASN A 411 23.98 13.57 -65.33
C ASN A 411 23.58 12.19 -64.76
N HIS A 412 23.18 11.32 -65.69
CA HIS A 412 22.92 9.91 -65.42
C HIS A 412 24.27 9.19 -65.19
N GLN A 413 24.52 8.73 -64.01
CA GLN A 413 25.40 7.57 -63.80
C GLN A 413 24.58 6.46 -63.12
N GLN A 414 24.30 5.47 -63.97
CA GLN A 414 23.80 4.14 -63.59
C GLN A 414 24.82 3.44 -62.69
N ASN A 415 24.41 3.06 -61.50
CA ASN A 415 25.00 1.94 -60.77
C ASN A 415 23.92 0.90 -60.50
N SER A 416 23.94 -0.09 -61.33
CA SER A 416 23.18 -1.32 -61.26
C SER A 416 23.74 -2.17 -60.10
N LEU A 417 22.86 -2.51 -59.16
CA LEU A 417 23.11 -3.59 -58.20
C LEU A 417 22.55 -4.91 -58.76
N PRO A 418 23.24 -6.03 -58.58
CA PRO A 418 22.79 -7.30 -59.15
C PRO A 418 21.67 -7.94 -58.33
N MET A 419 20.72 -8.48 -59.08
CA MET A 419 19.70 -9.38 -58.62
C MET A 419 20.33 -10.69 -58.15
N GLY A 420 20.02 -11.09 -56.94
CA GLY A 420 20.22 -12.45 -56.42
C GLY A 420 18.91 -13.19 -56.39
N GLU A 421 18.80 -14.20 -57.23
CA GLU A 421 17.69 -15.11 -57.31
C GLU A 421 17.52 -15.97 -56.02
N GLY A 422 16.33 -16.12 -55.54
CA GLY A 422 15.58 -17.24 -55.69
C GLY A 422 15.47 -18.31 -54.59
N ARG A 423 14.28 -18.81 -54.46
CA ARG A 423 13.70 -20.02 -53.82
C ARG A 423 13.19 -19.73 -52.42
N GLY A 424 11.92 -19.78 -52.22
CA GLY A 424 10.96 -20.86 -52.58
C GLY A 424 10.92 -21.82 -51.39
N GLY A 425 9.83 -21.75 -50.62
CA GLY A 425 9.59 -22.71 -49.56
C GLY A 425 8.30 -22.36 -48.85
N ALA A 426 7.23 -22.98 -49.30
CA ALA A 426 5.87 -22.90 -48.78
C ALA A 426 5.73 -23.57 -47.41
N SER A 427 4.94 -22.94 -46.54
CA SER A 427 3.88 -23.45 -45.65
C SER A 427 4.01 -24.90 -45.10
N PRO A 428 3.09 -25.41 -44.28
CA PRO A 428 2.03 -24.87 -43.40
C PRO A 428 2.03 -25.50 -41.98
N PHE A 429 0.98 -25.27 -41.23
CA PHE A 429 0.23 -26.07 -40.23
C PHE A 429 -0.08 -25.19 -39.02
N PHE A 430 -1.37 -24.85 -38.80
CA PHE A 430 -2.45 -25.67 -38.23
C PHE A 430 -2.04 -26.35 -36.90
N ASP A 431 -2.53 -26.02 -35.80
CA ASP A 431 -3.79 -26.21 -35.08
C ASP A 431 -3.79 -25.37 -33.81
#